data_50f77f94061b29a35064b9dc9d92f78f
#
_entry.id   50f77f94061b29a35064b9dc9d92f78f
#
_cell.length_a   1.000
_cell.length_b   1.000
_cell.length_c   1.000
_cell.angle_alpha   90.00
_cell.angle_beta   90.00
_cell.angle_gamma   90.00
#
_symmetry.space_group_name_H-M   'P 1'
#
loop_
_entity.id
_entity.type
_entity.pdbx_description
1 polymer ?
#
loop_
_entity_poly.entity_id
_entity_poly.type
_entity_poly.pdbx_seq_one_letter_code
_entity_poly.pdbx_strand_id
1 'polypeptide(L)'
;MKQTATTEQKNILLGGRRVTYTLTRKRVKNMNLRVRSDGTVAVSVPYRVTEREIGIFLEKHTVFILSALDRFEKRRGNAPVPRTFADGERLCVFGETRNIRVVAGEKICGACSEKTLFLTVIDPTDEAQRRRAAEQWAMGKLAGTVGAICERAWRNFAPYGIPRPTLKFRRMTSRWGSCNTRRAILTFNYALIGAPIEAVEYVVYHEFAHLLHPNHSPAFYAQIAVFLPDWKARRAMLKAVPCKFL
;
A
#
# COMPACT_ATOMS: atom_id res chain seq x y z
N MET A 1 16.04 -16.00 -35.39
CA MET A 1 16.76 -15.87 -34.12
C MET A 1 15.93 -15.04 -33.15
N LYS A 2 15.63 -15.55 -31.94
CA LYS A 2 14.92 -14.78 -30.91
C LYS A 2 15.91 -13.76 -30.34
N GLN A 3 15.68 -12.46 -30.59
CA GLN A 3 16.44 -11.39 -29.94
C GLN A 3 16.18 -11.44 -28.44
N THR A 4 17.22 -11.65 -27.65
CA THR A 4 17.17 -11.59 -26.18
C THR A 4 17.16 -10.15 -25.71
N ALA A 5 16.45 -9.88 -24.62
CA ALA A 5 16.42 -8.54 -24.03
C ALA A 5 17.81 -8.17 -23.51
N THR A 6 18.31 -6.99 -23.89
CA THR A 6 19.57 -6.43 -23.37
C THR A 6 19.28 -5.33 -22.39
N THR A 7 20.02 -5.32 -21.28
CA THR A 7 19.86 -4.29 -20.22
C THR A 7 21.20 -3.67 -19.90
N GLU A 8 21.27 -2.34 -19.90
CA GLU A 8 22.47 -1.55 -19.64
C GLU A 8 22.15 -0.34 -18.74
N GLN A 9 23.13 0.13 -17.97
CA GLN A 9 23.01 1.38 -17.23
C GLN A 9 23.60 2.52 -18.03
N LYS A 10 22.89 3.64 -18.09
CA LYS A 10 23.29 4.87 -18.79
C LYS A 10 23.06 6.10 -17.93
N ASN A 11 23.74 7.18 -18.30
CA ASN A 11 23.60 8.48 -17.66
C ASN A 11 23.09 9.50 -18.68
N ILE A 12 22.25 10.42 -18.23
CA ILE A 12 21.79 11.57 -19.01
C ILE A 12 21.74 12.81 -18.10
N LEU A 13 21.94 13.98 -18.69
CA LEU A 13 21.77 15.25 -18.00
C LEU A 13 20.36 15.80 -18.28
N LEU A 14 19.52 15.90 -17.25
CA LEU A 14 18.16 16.39 -17.33
C LEU A 14 18.00 17.60 -16.41
N GLY A 15 17.67 18.76 -16.97
CA GLY A 15 17.50 19.99 -16.18
C GLY A 15 18.70 20.32 -15.29
N GLY A 16 19.94 20.07 -15.78
CA GLY A 16 21.17 20.31 -15.01
C GLY A 16 21.53 19.22 -14.00
N ARG A 17 20.70 18.18 -13.82
CA ARG A 17 20.94 17.07 -12.91
C ARG A 17 21.34 15.80 -13.67
N ARG A 18 22.43 15.15 -13.26
CA ARG A 18 22.82 13.85 -13.81
C ARG A 18 21.89 12.76 -13.27
N VAL A 19 21.21 12.05 -14.18
CA VAL A 19 20.30 10.98 -13.86
C VAL A 19 20.84 9.67 -14.45
N THR A 20 21.03 8.68 -13.60
CA THR A 20 21.36 7.31 -14.01
C THR A 20 20.06 6.55 -14.29
N TYR A 21 19.98 5.88 -15.43
CA TYR A 21 18.81 5.07 -15.78
C TYR A 21 19.21 3.70 -16.32
N THR A 22 18.34 2.73 -16.13
CA THR A 22 18.46 1.38 -16.68
C THR A 22 17.71 1.32 -17.99
N LEU A 23 18.42 1.13 -19.10
CA LEU A 23 17.86 0.95 -20.44
C LEU A 23 17.68 -0.55 -20.72
N THR A 24 16.47 -0.95 -21.08
CA THR A 24 16.17 -2.33 -21.49
C THR A 24 15.59 -2.32 -22.91
N ARG A 25 16.32 -2.91 -23.86
CA ARG A 25 15.82 -3.17 -25.23
C ARG A 25 15.09 -4.50 -25.27
N LYS A 26 13.81 -4.47 -25.65
CA LYS A 26 12.94 -5.66 -25.66
C LYS A 26 11.78 -5.51 -26.65
N ARG A 27 11.03 -6.60 -26.85
CA ARG A 27 9.84 -6.61 -27.73
C ARG A 27 8.69 -5.84 -27.10
N VAL A 28 8.64 -4.53 -27.30
CA VAL A 28 7.56 -3.62 -26.91
C VAL A 28 7.18 -2.73 -28.09
N LYS A 29 5.94 -2.23 -28.13
CA LYS A 29 5.47 -1.33 -29.18
C LYS A 29 5.96 0.11 -28.99
N ASN A 30 5.98 0.59 -27.74
CA ASN A 30 6.28 1.98 -27.38
C ASN A 30 7.43 2.03 -26.38
N MET A 31 8.07 3.19 -26.29
CA MET A 31 9.00 3.51 -25.21
C MET A 31 8.21 3.66 -23.91
N ASN A 32 8.69 3.05 -22.84
CA ASN A 32 8.08 3.13 -21.51
C ASN A 32 9.09 3.63 -20.50
N LEU A 33 8.69 4.62 -19.73
CA LEU A 33 9.45 5.19 -18.62
C LEU A 33 8.78 4.82 -17.31
N ARG A 34 9.58 4.39 -16.35
CA ARG A 34 9.12 4.11 -14.98
C ARG A 34 10.16 4.59 -13.97
N VAL A 35 9.75 5.40 -13.02
CA VAL A 35 10.55 5.70 -11.83
C VAL A 35 10.01 4.83 -10.70
N ARG A 36 10.87 3.98 -10.14
CA ARG A 36 10.50 3.04 -9.07
C ARG A 36 10.53 3.72 -7.72
N SER A 37 9.93 3.07 -6.74
CA SER A 37 9.90 3.55 -5.34
C SER A 37 11.25 3.56 -4.63
N ASP A 38 12.27 2.94 -5.22
CA ASP A 38 13.66 2.93 -4.77
C ASP A 38 14.52 4.04 -5.43
N GLY A 39 13.91 4.90 -6.25
CA GLY A 39 14.60 5.94 -7.02
C GLY A 39 15.20 5.46 -8.34
N THR A 40 15.04 4.18 -8.71
CA THR A 40 15.55 3.67 -9.98
C THR A 40 14.72 4.19 -11.15
N VAL A 41 15.37 4.83 -12.12
CA VAL A 41 14.75 5.20 -13.40
C VAL A 41 14.95 4.05 -14.39
N ALA A 42 13.87 3.46 -14.85
CA ALA A 42 13.89 2.35 -15.82
C ALA A 42 13.21 2.75 -17.13
N VAL A 43 13.90 2.53 -18.23
CA VAL A 43 13.42 2.82 -19.61
C VAL A 43 13.39 1.52 -20.40
N SER A 44 12.25 1.21 -20.99
CA SER A 44 12.12 0.05 -21.88
C SER A 44 11.78 0.54 -23.26
N VAL A 45 12.53 0.09 -24.27
CA VAL A 45 12.40 0.54 -25.67
C VAL A 45 12.37 -0.63 -26.65
N PRO A 46 11.74 -0.46 -27.84
CA PRO A 46 11.89 -1.39 -28.95
C PRO A 46 13.37 -1.53 -29.39
N TYR A 47 13.73 -2.66 -29.97
CA TYR A 47 15.12 -2.93 -30.40
C TYR A 47 15.70 -1.92 -31.38
N ARG A 48 14.87 -1.30 -32.23
CA ARG A 48 15.31 -0.40 -33.30
C ARG A 48 15.40 1.08 -32.91
N VAL A 49 15.02 1.45 -31.69
CA VAL A 49 15.05 2.84 -31.24
C VAL A 49 16.49 3.29 -31.05
N THR A 50 16.81 4.44 -31.59
CA THR A 50 18.16 5.04 -31.55
C THR A 50 18.41 5.72 -30.17
N GLU A 51 19.68 5.92 -29.84
CA GLU A 51 20.05 6.66 -28.60
C GLU A 51 19.54 8.10 -28.62
N ARG A 52 19.54 8.73 -29.81
CA ARG A 52 19.00 10.09 -29.96
C ARG A 52 17.51 10.17 -29.62
N GLU A 53 16.71 9.21 -30.11
CA GLU A 53 15.28 9.15 -29.80
C GLU A 53 15.04 8.90 -28.31
N ILE A 54 15.85 8.07 -27.66
CA ILE A 54 15.80 7.84 -26.22
C ILE A 54 16.11 9.14 -25.45
N GLY A 55 17.15 9.89 -25.87
CA GLY A 55 17.49 11.18 -25.29
C GLY A 55 16.33 12.17 -25.35
N ILE A 56 15.76 12.37 -26.53
CA ILE A 56 14.58 13.26 -26.75
C ILE A 56 13.40 12.81 -25.89
N PHE A 57 13.16 11.51 -25.82
CA PHE A 57 12.07 10.97 -24.99
C PHE A 57 12.29 11.28 -23.49
N LEU A 58 13.51 11.12 -22.99
CA LEU A 58 13.82 11.43 -21.58
C LEU A 58 13.76 12.92 -21.29
N GLU A 59 14.26 13.78 -22.21
CA GLU A 59 14.17 15.23 -22.10
C GLU A 59 12.71 15.70 -22.03
N LYS A 60 11.84 15.18 -22.88
CA LYS A 60 10.39 15.46 -22.84
C LYS A 60 9.76 15.12 -21.49
N HIS A 61 10.33 14.15 -20.78
CA HIS A 61 9.81 13.69 -19.48
C HIS A 61 10.62 14.20 -18.29
N THR A 62 11.50 15.20 -18.47
CA THR A 62 12.39 15.75 -17.44
C THR A 62 11.65 16.10 -16.16
N VAL A 63 10.57 16.88 -16.24
CA VAL A 63 9.79 17.32 -15.08
C VAL A 63 9.22 16.13 -14.30
N PHE A 64 8.71 15.12 -15.01
CA PHE A 64 8.19 13.91 -14.40
C PHE A 64 9.30 13.14 -13.66
N ILE A 65 10.46 12.93 -14.30
CA ILE A 65 11.59 12.19 -13.74
C ILE A 65 12.12 12.91 -12.49
N LEU A 66 12.42 14.20 -12.60
CA LEU A 66 13.00 14.97 -11.50
C LEU A 66 12.03 15.08 -10.32
N SER A 67 10.74 15.37 -10.57
CA SER A 67 9.73 15.41 -9.52
C SER A 67 9.53 14.06 -8.81
N ALA A 68 9.71 12.95 -9.53
CA ALA A 68 9.63 11.62 -8.94
C ALA A 68 10.86 11.31 -8.09
N LEU A 69 12.06 11.70 -8.54
CA LEU A 69 13.30 11.55 -7.79
C LEU A 69 13.31 12.42 -6.52
N ASP A 70 12.84 13.67 -6.60
CA ASP A 70 12.73 14.58 -5.44
C ASP A 70 11.75 14.02 -4.40
N ARG A 71 10.63 13.47 -4.86
CA ARG A 71 9.68 12.78 -3.96
C ARG A 71 10.31 11.56 -3.29
N PHE A 72 11.14 10.84 -4.02
CA PHE A 72 11.89 9.71 -3.47
C PHE A 72 12.91 10.17 -2.42
N GLU A 73 13.71 11.20 -2.71
CA GLU A 73 14.71 11.74 -1.77
C GLU A 73 14.06 12.27 -0.49
N LYS A 74 12.97 13.05 -0.61
CA LYS A 74 12.18 13.50 0.55
C LYS A 74 11.65 12.33 1.37
N ARG A 75 11.20 11.25 0.72
CA ARG A 75 10.76 10.03 1.42
C ARG A 75 11.91 9.26 2.05
N ARG A 76 13.10 9.26 1.45
CA ARG A 76 14.29 8.61 1.98
C ARG A 76 14.84 9.33 3.21
N GLY A 77 14.84 10.67 3.20
CA GLY A 77 15.20 11.49 4.37
C GLY A 77 14.20 11.37 5.53
N ASN A 78 12.93 11.05 5.20
CA ASN A 78 11.86 10.80 6.16
C ASN A 78 11.51 9.31 6.28
N ALA A 79 12.43 8.40 5.91
CA ALA A 79 12.18 6.97 6.09
C ALA A 79 11.91 6.71 7.58
N PRO A 80 10.74 6.15 7.95
CA PRO A 80 10.47 5.84 9.34
C PRO A 80 11.55 4.89 9.84
N VAL A 81 12.13 5.24 10.99
CA VAL A 81 13.05 4.35 11.71
C VAL A 81 12.34 3.00 11.88
N PRO A 82 13.01 1.87 11.56
CA PRO A 82 12.40 0.57 11.77
C PRO A 82 11.91 0.46 13.22
N ARG A 83 10.66 0.08 13.41
CA ARG A 83 10.08 -0.07 14.74
C ARG A 83 10.72 -1.26 15.45
N THR A 84 11.12 -1.05 16.69
CA THR A 84 11.69 -2.10 17.54
C THR A 84 10.65 -2.75 18.45
N PHE A 85 9.44 -2.14 18.51
CA PHE A 85 8.36 -2.54 19.42
C PHE A 85 8.82 -2.63 20.87
N ALA A 86 9.72 -1.73 21.27
CA ALA A 86 10.24 -1.64 22.62
C ALA A 86 9.19 -1.14 23.61
N ASP A 87 9.43 -1.42 24.89
CA ASP A 87 8.61 -0.88 25.99
C ASP A 87 8.59 0.65 25.94
N GLY A 88 7.42 1.27 26.07
CA GLY A 88 7.23 2.71 25.95
C GLY A 88 7.09 3.24 24.52
N GLU A 89 7.37 2.46 23.47
CA GLU A 89 7.14 2.89 22.08
C GLU A 89 5.66 3.18 21.82
N ARG A 90 5.39 4.11 20.91
CA ARG A 90 4.01 4.52 20.56
C ARG A 90 3.62 3.93 19.20
N LEU A 91 2.44 3.33 19.13
CA LEU A 91 1.90 2.70 17.93
C LEU A 91 0.53 3.29 17.60
N CYS A 92 0.31 3.65 16.32
CA CYS A 92 -1.01 4.07 15.85
C CYS A 92 -1.83 2.84 15.43
N VAL A 93 -3.01 2.67 16.02
CA VAL A 93 -3.95 1.59 15.77
C VAL A 93 -5.30 2.19 15.48
N PHE A 94 -5.82 2.01 14.27
CA PHE A 94 -7.07 2.61 13.80
C PHE A 94 -7.19 4.13 14.06
N GLY A 95 -6.07 4.85 13.83
CA GLY A 95 -5.99 6.30 14.03
C GLY A 95 -5.71 6.73 15.48
N GLU A 96 -5.76 5.82 16.45
CA GLU A 96 -5.51 6.09 17.86
C GLU A 96 -4.11 5.67 18.28
N THR A 97 -3.44 6.50 19.07
CA THR A 97 -2.11 6.18 19.60
C THR A 97 -2.22 5.26 20.82
N ARG A 98 -1.48 4.15 20.78
CA ARG A 98 -1.31 3.19 21.88
C ARG A 98 0.13 3.20 22.36
N ASN A 99 0.35 3.07 23.66
CA ASN A 99 1.67 2.83 24.22
C ASN A 99 1.95 1.32 24.22
N ILE A 100 3.16 0.91 23.85
CA ILE A 100 3.57 -0.49 23.94
C ILE A 100 4.06 -0.75 25.35
N ARG A 101 3.64 -1.88 25.92
CA ARG A 101 4.12 -2.45 27.17
C ARG A 101 4.62 -3.86 26.89
N VAL A 102 5.90 -4.11 27.13
CA VAL A 102 6.50 -5.44 26.95
C VAL A 102 6.51 -6.15 28.30
N VAL A 103 6.00 -7.39 28.31
CA VAL A 103 5.85 -8.20 29.51
C VAL A 103 6.49 -9.56 29.26
N ALA A 104 7.29 -10.05 30.22
CA ALA A 104 7.78 -11.42 30.17
C ALA A 104 6.65 -12.42 30.45
N GLY A 105 6.64 -13.54 29.71
CA GLY A 105 5.64 -14.60 29.90
C GLY A 105 5.99 -15.85 29.07
N GLU A 106 5.19 -16.87 29.19
CA GLU A 106 5.44 -18.17 28.58
C GLU A 106 5.07 -18.26 27.09
N LYS A 107 4.31 -17.28 26.57
CA LYS A 107 3.78 -17.28 25.20
C LYS A 107 4.03 -15.95 24.51
N ILE A 108 4.27 -16.01 23.20
CA ILE A 108 4.38 -14.81 22.36
C ILE A 108 2.97 -14.44 21.91
N CYS A 109 2.42 -13.34 22.46
CA CYS A 109 1.09 -12.83 22.09
C CYS A 109 0.97 -11.34 22.34
N GLY A 110 -0.09 -10.73 21.82
CA GLY A 110 -0.44 -9.33 22.05
C GLY A 110 -1.88 -9.19 22.56
N ALA A 111 -2.08 -8.27 23.49
CA ALA A 111 -3.40 -7.87 23.98
C ALA A 111 -3.47 -6.35 24.08
N CYS A 112 -4.64 -5.75 23.79
CA CYS A 112 -4.80 -4.31 23.82
C CYS A 112 -5.89 -3.91 24.81
N SER A 113 -5.57 -3.01 25.73
CA SER A 113 -6.53 -2.19 26.48
C SER A 113 -6.78 -0.87 25.74
N GLU A 114 -7.56 0.05 26.33
CA GLU A 114 -7.92 1.34 25.72
C GLU A 114 -6.72 2.14 25.17
N LYS A 115 -5.62 2.21 25.93
CA LYS A 115 -4.45 3.05 25.59
C LYS A 115 -3.13 2.29 25.52
N THR A 116 -3.13 0.97 25.80
CA THR A 116 -1.91 0.19 25.90
C THR A 116 -2.00 -1.11 25.12
N LEU A 117 -0.99 -1.35 24.27
CA LEU A 117 -0.74 -2.63 23.65
C LEU A 117 0.29 -3.40 24.45
N PHE A 118 -0.15 -4.46 25.12
CA PHE A 118 0.71 -5.38 25.83
C PHE A 118 1.28 -6.42 24.86
N LEU A 119 2.59 -6.55 24.82
CA LEU A 119 3.30 -7.58 24.08
C LEU A 119 3.90 -8.54 25.09
N THR A 120 3.31 -9.73 25.20
CA THR A 120 3.86 -10.80 26.02
C THR A 120 4.85 -11.59 25.19
N VAL A 121 6.07 -11.77 25.70
CA VAL A 121 7.20 -12.43 25.02
C VAL A 121 8.00 -13.25 26.03
N ILE A 122 8.71 -14.26 25.57
CA ILE A 122 9.55 -15.11 26.44
C ILE A 122 10.77 -14.32 26.90
N ASP A 123 11.43 -13.63 25.96
CA ASP A 123 12.55 -12.72 26.24
C ASP A 123 12.18 -11.29 25.85
N PRO A 124 11.98 -10.37 26.81
CA PRO A 124 11.69 -8.96 26.53
C PRO A 124 12.78 -8.21 25.76
N THR A 125 14.02 -8.69 25.75
CA THR A 125 15.13 -8.08 25.02
C THR A 125 15.16 -8.47 23.54
N ASP A 126 14.50 -9.58 23.16
CA ASP A 126 14.43 -10.09 21.80
C ASP A 126 13.45 -9.28 20.94
N GLU A 127 14.00 -8.46 20.02
CA GLU A 127 13.20 -7.67 19.07
C GLU A 127 12.32 -8.53 18.16
N ALA A 128 12.80 -9.70 17.75
CA ALA A 128 12.05 -10.58 16.84
C ALA A 128 10.77 -11.11 17.52
N GLN A 129 10.84 -11.43 18.80
CA GLN A 129 9.67 -11.88 19.59
C GLN A 129 8.68 -10.72 19.76
N ARG A 130 9.14 -9.51 20.11
CA ARG A 130 8.26 -8.33 20.21
C ARG A 130 7.56 -8.03 18.89
N ARG A 131 8.31 -8.05 17.78
CA ARG A 131 7.77 -7.87 16.44
C ARG A 131 6.73 -8.94 16.11
N ARG A 132 7.02 -10.20 16.37
CA ARG A 132 6.09 -11.32 16.15
C ARG A 132 4.79 -11.15 16.94
N ALA A 133 4.87 -10.79 18.22
CA ALA A 133 3.71 -10.54 19.07
C ALA A 133 2.84 -9.40 18.50
N ALA A 134 3.47 -8.28 18.14
CA ALA A 134 2.78 -7.11 17.59
C ALA A 134 2.12 -7.42 16.23
N GLU A 135 2.83 -8.12 15.34
CA GLU A 135 2.32 -8.51 14.01
C GLU A 135 1.13 -9.47 14.11
N GLN A 136 1.24 -10.52 14.92
CA GLN A 136 0.15 -11.49 15.11
C GLN A 136 -1.09 -10.82 15.68
N TRP A 137 -0.92 -9.98 16.70
CA TRP A 137 -2.02 -9.23 17.28
C TRP A 137 -2.66 -8.27 16.24
N ALA A 138 -1.86 -7.48 15.53
CA ALA A 138 -2.34 -6.53 14.53
C ALA A 138 -3.11 -7.21 13.40
N MET A 139 -2.61 -8.36 12.92
CA MET A 139 -3.29 -9.16 11.89
C MET A 139 -4.65 -9.67 12.37
N GLY A 140 -4.74 -10.24 13.58
CA GLY A 140 -5.99 -10.72 14.17
C GLY A 140 -6.98 -9.57 14.40
N LYS A 141 -6.50 -8.44 14.96
CA LYS A 141 -7.33 -7.25 15.21
C LYS A 141 -7.89 -6.66 13.92
N LEU A 142 -7.05 -6.52 12.89
CA LEU A 142 -7.48 -6.03 11.58
C LEU A 142 -8.50 -6.98 10.95
N ALA A 143 -8.22 -8.28 10.94
CA ALA A 143 -9.10 -9.26 10.32
C ALA A 143 -10.49 -9.26 10.99
N GLY A 144 -10.55 -9.21 12.32
CA GLY A 144 -11.81 -9.12 13.05
C GLY A 144 -12.58 -7.82 12.75
N THR A 145 -11.86 -6.68 12.77
CA THR A 145 -12.47 -5.36 12.51
C THR A 145 -12.98 -5.25 11.06
N VAL A 146 -12.15 -5.59 10.08
CA VAL A 146 -12.53 -5.57 8.66
C VAL A 146 -13.63 -6.59 8.39
N GLY A 147 -13.60 -7.76 9.02
CA GLY A 147 -14.64 -8.77 8.92
C GLY A 147 -16.02 -8.25 9.35
N ALA A 148 -16.08 -7.56 10.49
CA ALA A 148 -17.30 -6.94 10.99
C ALA A 148 -17.83 -5.83 10.04
N ILE A 149 -16.92 -5.01 9.49
CA ILE A 149 -17.29 -3.98 8.50
C ILE A 149 -17.78 -4.63 7.20
N CYS A 150 -17.10 -5.68 6.72
CA CYS A 150 -17.50 -6.41 5.53
C CYS A 150 -18.89 -7.07 5.69
N GLU A 151 -19.22 -7.57 6.85
CA GLU A 151 -20.55 -8.13 7.12
C GLU A 151 -21.64 -7.06 7.01
N ARG A 152 -21.43 -5.86 7.56
CA ARG A 152 -22.35 -4.74 7.39
C ARG A 152 -22.44 -4.31 5.92
N ALA A 153 -21.31 -4.16 5.24
CA ALA A 153 -21.26 -3.80 3.83
C ALA A 153 -21.99 -4.85 2.98
N TRP A 154 -21.76 -6.15 3.22
CA TRP A 154 -22.43 -7.19 2.47
C TRP A 154 -23.96 -7.10 2.59
N ARG A 155 -24.52 -6.87 3.79
CA ARG A 155 -25.97 -6.66 3.96
C ARG A 155 -26.51 -5.51 3.11
N ASN A 156 -25.73 -4.44 2.97
CA ASN A 156 -26.10 -3.28 2.15
C ASN A 156 -26.04 -3.59 0.65
N PHE A 157 -25.11 -4.44 0.23
CA PHE A 157 -24.90 -4.78 -1.17
C PHE A 157 -25.62 -6.06 -1.62
N ALA A 158 -26.04 -6.93 -0.72
CA ALA A 158 -26.76 -8.17 -1.03
C ALA A 158 -28.05 -7.96 -1.86
N PRO A 159 -28.87 -6.90 -1.64
CA PRO A 159 -30.04 -6.63 -2.49
C PRO A 159 -29.71 -6.39 -3.97
N TYR A 160 -28.45 -6.05 -4.30
CA TYR A 160 -27.99 -5.88 -5.68
C TYR A 160 -27.48 -7.20 -6.31
N GLY A 161 -27.74 -8.35 -5.68
CA GLY A 161 -27.34 -9.67 -6.20
C GLY A 161 -25.87 -10.03 -5.98
N ILE A 162 -25.14 -9.31 -5.12
CA ILE A 162 -23.74 -9.61 -4.82
C ILE A 162 -23.63 -10.83 -3.90
N PRO A 163 -22.82 -11.85 -4.28
CA PRO A 163 -22.54 -12.98 -3.39
C PRO A 163 -21.69 -12.54 -2.21
N ARG A 164 -21.75 -13.28 -1.09
CA ARG A 164 -20.87 -13.02 0.05
C ARG A 164 -19.42 -13.25 -0.34
N PRO A 165 -18.53 -12.22 -0.26
CA PRO A 165 -17.17 -12.35 -0.73
C PRO A 165 -16.27 -13.13 0.23
N THR A 166 -15.26 -13.78 -0.32
CA THR A 166 -14.14 -14.32 0.45
C THR A 166 -13.17 -13.20 0.78
N LEU A 167 -12.78 -13.09 2.07
CA LEU A 167 -11.83 -12.07 2.53
C LEU A 167 -10.41 -12.64 2.58
N LYS A 168 -9.45 -11.86 2.10
CA LYS A 168 -8.02 -12.16 2.20
C LYS A 168 -7.27 -10.95 2.74
N PHE A 169 -6.18 -11.22 3.44
CA PHE A 169 -5.31 -10.18 4.01
C PHE A 169 -3.88 -10.44 3.55
N ARG A 170 -3.20 -9.38 3.13
CA ARG A 170 -1.77 -9.46 2.77
C ARG A 170 -1.08 -8.10 2.87
N ARG A 171 0.25 -8.09 2.88
CA ARG A 171 1.02 -6.84 2.71
C ARG A 171 0.99 -6.44 1.24
N MET A 172 0.68 -5.16 0.97
CA MET A 172 0.67 -4.58 -0.36
C MET A 172 1.41 -3.23 -0.34
N THR A 173 2.15 -2.94 -1.41
CA THR A 173 3.00 -1.74 -1.47
C THR A 173 2.33 -0.52 -2.07
N SER A 174 1.26 -0.71 -2.87
CA SER A 174 0.69 0.35 -3.72
C SER A 174 -0.81 0.53 -3.62
N ARG A 175 -1.49 -0.27 -2.80
CA ARG A 175 -2.95 -0.20 -2.65
C ARG A 175 -3.42 -0.64 -1.27
N TRP A 176 -4.58 -0.16 -0.86
CA TRP A 176 -5.21 -0.48 0.42
C TRP A 176 -6.09 -1.72 0.35
N GLY A 177 -6.70 -1.99 -0.80
CA GLY A 177 -7.50 -3.14 -1.08
C GLY A 177 -7.41 -3.55 -2.54
N SER A 178 -8.05 -4.66 -2.89
CA SER A 178 -8.30 -5.10 -4.27
C SER A 178 -9.47 -6.07 -4.33
N CYS A 179 -10.27 -5.97 -5.38
CA CYS A 179 -11.38 -6.85 -5.66
C CYS A 179 -11.07 -7.75 -6.87
N ASN A 180 -11.32 -9.06 -6.70
CA ASN A 180 -11.45 -9.98 -7.84
C ASN A 180 -12.94 -10.23 -8.07
N THR A 181 -13.52 -9.53 -9.02
CA THR A 181 -14.95 -9.56 -9.31
C THR A 181 -15.44 -10.95 -9.74
N ARG A 182 -14.64 -11.68 -10.52
CA ARG A 182 -15.02 -13.02 -11.04
C ARG A 182 -15.15 -14.07 -9.94
N ARG A 183 -14.35 -13.96 -8.87
CA ARG A 183 -14.30 -14.93 -7.76
C ARG A 183 -14.92 -14.39 -6.48
N ALA A 184 -15.44 -13.16 -6.49
CA ALA A 184 -15.89 -12.44 -5.30
C ALA A 184 -14.87 -12.52 -4.16
N ILE A 185 -13.59 -12.19 -4.44
CA ILE A 185 -12.52 -12.18 -3.43
C ILE A 185 -12.10 -10.73 -3.19
N LEU A 186 -12.26 -10.27 -1.95
CA LEU A 186 -11.74 -8.98 -1.49
C LEU A 186 -10.45 -9.21 -0.73
N THR A 187 -9.40 -8.45 -1.09
CA THR A 187 -8.10 -8.53 -0.42
C THR A 187 -7.78 -7.19 0.23
N PHE A 188 -7.43 -7.18 1.50
CA PHE A 188 -7.12 -5.99 2.29
C PHE A 188 -5.66 -5.94 2.71
N ASN A 189 -5.09 -4.74 2.72
CA ASN A 189 -3.71 -4.52 3.13
C ASN A 189 -3.60 -4.49 4.65
N TYR A 190 -2.63 -5.20 5.21
CA TYR A 190 -2.34 -5.13 6.66
C TYR A 190 -2.04 -3.72 7.16
N ALA A 191 -1.52 -2.83 6.31
CA ALA A 191 -1.26 -1.44 6.66
C ALA A 191 -2.53 -0.64 7.07
N LEU A 192 -3.73 -1.15 6.76
CA LEU A 192 -5.01 -0.55 7.20
C LEU A 192 -5.16 -0.49 8.72
N ILE A 193 -4.43 -1.30 9.48
CA ILE A 193 -4.45 -1.23 10.96
C ILE A 193 -4.01 0.15 11.48
N GLY A 194 -3.17 0.88 10.74
CA GLY A 194 -2.74 2.24 11.08
C GLY A 194 -3.69 3.34 10.61
N ALA A 195 -4.71 3.01 9.81
CA ALA A 195 -5.67 3.99 9.28
C ALA A 195 -6.81 4.23 10.28
N PRO A 196 -7.40 5.45 10.32
CA PRO A 196 -8.65 5.69 11.03
C PRO A 196 -9.74 4.72 10.59
N ILE A 197 -10.63 4.35 11.51
CA ILE A 197 -11.65 3.33 11.25
C ILE A 197 -12.59 3.73 10.11
N GLU A 198 -12.88 5.02 9.97
CA GLU A 198 -13.69 5.59 8.90
C GLU A 198 -13.03 5.41 7.53
N ALA A 199 -11.70 5.52 7.48
CA ALA A 199 -10.93 5.27 6.27
C ALA A 199 -10.88 3.78 5.93
N VAL A 200 -10.81 2.88 6.92
CA VAL A 200 -10.92 1.43 6.73
C VAL A 200 -12.30 1.07 6.17
N GLU A 201 -13.36 1.65 6.75
CA GLU A 201 -14.73 1.46 6.28
C GLU A 201 -14.89 1.90 4.82
N TYR A 202 -14.34 3.07 4.46
CA TYR A 202 -14.33 3.52 3.07
C TYR A 202 -13.65 2.50 2.13
N VAL A 203 -12.49 1.94 2.52
CA VAL A 203 -11.81 0.93 1.70
C VAL A 203 -12.67 -0.33 1.53
N VAL A 204 -13.34 -0.78 2.58
CA VAL A 204 -14.27 -1.93 2.48
C VAL A 204 -15.39 -1.64 1.48
N TYR A 205 -16.10 -0.52 1.62
CA TYR A 205 -17.18 -0.16 0.70
C TYR A 205 -16.69 0.06 -0.73
N HIS A 206 -15.46 0.58 -0.90
CA HIS A 206 -14.81 0.72 -2.21
C HIS A 206 -14.61 -0.64 -2.89
N GLU A 207 -14.10 -1.64 -2.17
CA GLU A 207 -13.90 -2.99 -2.74
C GLU A 207 -15.22 -3.71 -2.99
N PHE A 208 -16.26 -3.49 -2.16
CA PHE A 208 -17.61 -3.99 -2.43
C PHE A 208 -18.22 -3.35 -3.68
N ALA A 209 -18.06 -2.03 -3.86
CA ALA A 209 -18.58 -1.34 -5.05
C ALA A 209 -17.98 -1.88 -6.36
N HIS A 210 -16.76 -2.40 -6.33
CA HIS A 210 -16.14 -3.07 -7.48
C HIS A 210 -16.85 -4.36 -7.90
N LEU A 211 -17.59 -5.00 -7.02
CA LEU A 211 -18.40 -6.18 -7.39
C LEU A 211 -19.59 -5.80 -8.30
N LEU A 212 -20.06 -4.54 -8.25
CA LEU A 212 -21.08 -3.99 -9.14
C LEU A 212 -20.50 -3.21 -10.32
N HIS A 213 -19.48 -2.39 -10.03
CA HIS A 213 -18.89 -1.46 -10.97
C HIS A 213 -17.39 -1.69 -11.09
N PRO A 214 -16.89 -2.42 -12.10
CA PRO A 214 -15.46 -2.74 -12.25
C PRO A 214 -14.55 -1.52 -12.36
N ASN A 215 -15.08 -0.40 -12.88
CA ASN A 215 -14.35 0.83 -13.12
C ASN A 215 -14.82 1.93 -12.16
N HIS A 216 -13.91 2.89 -11.86
CA HIS A 216 -14.20 4.08 -11.03
C HIS A 216 -15.03 5.13 -11.79
N SER A 217 -16.17 4.73 -12.34
CA SER A 217 -17.13 5.59 -13.06
C SER A 217 -17.92 6.49 -12.10
N PRO A 218 -18.68 7.47 -12.59
CA PRO A 218 -19.63 8.21 -11.75
C PRO A 218 -20.61 7.31 -11.00
N ALA A 219 -21.11 6.23 -11.63
CA ALA A 219 -22.00 5.25 -11.00
C ALA A 219 -21.31 4.50 -9.83
N PHE A 220 -20.03 4.17 -9.94
CA PHE A 220 -19.25 3.58 -8.86
C PHE A 220 -19.23 4.48 -7.61
N TYR A 221 -18.94 5.77 -7.78
CA TYR A 221 -18.90 6.70 -6.64
C TYR A 221 -20.31 7.05 -6.13
N ALA A 222 -21.32 7.08 -7.00
CA ALA A 222 -22.72 7.24 -6.59
C ALA A 222 -23.17 6.09 -5.69
N GLN A 223 -22.78 4.85 -6.04
CA GLN A 223 -23.09 3.68 -5.21
C GLN A 223 -22.44 3.76 -3.82
N ILE A 224 -21.18 4.19 -3.75
CA ILE A 224 -20.51 4.40 -2.44
C ILE A 224 -21.24 5.49 -1.65
N ALA A 225 -21.61 6.61 -2.29
CA ALA A 225 -22.26 7.74 -1.65
C ALA A 225 -23.60 7.41 -1.01
N VAL A 226 -24.32 6.41 -1.54
CA VAL A 226 -25.57 5.90 -0.93
C VAL A 226 -25.35 5.44 0.52
N PHE A 227 -24.22 4.77 0.77
CA PHE A 227 -23.93 4.19 2.08
C PHE A 227 -22.98 5.05 2.92
N LEU A 228 -22.09 5.80 2.26
CA LEU A 228 -21.08 6.67 2.86
C LEU A 228 -21.14 8.04 2.18
N PRO A 229 -22.06 8.93 2.55
CA PRO A 229 -22.18 10.26 1.92
C PRO A 229 -20.90 11.09 2.04
N ASP A 230 -20.12 10.89 3.10
CA ASP A 230 -18.86 11.55 3.41
C ASP A 230 -17.62 10.84 2.85
N TRP A 231 -17.79 9.92 1.88
CA TRP A 231 -16.71 9.09 1.33
C TRP A 231 -15.47 9.87 0.88
N LYS A 232 -15.64 11.12 0.41
CA LYS A 232 -14.52 11.97 -0.02
C LYS A 232 -13.59 12.33 1.15
N ALA A 233 -14.18 12.68 2.30
CA ALA A 233 -13.44 12.97 3.52
C ALA A 233 -12.72 11.73 4.03
N ARG A 234 -13.40 10.60 4.10
CA ARG A 234 -12.82 9.30 4.50
C ARG A 234 -11.66 8.86 3.60
N ARG A 235 -11.82 9.01 2.28
CA ARG A 235 -10.74 8.77 1.31
C ARG A 235 -9.54 9.67 1.54
N ALA A 236 -9.76 10.93 1.90
CA ALA A 236 -8.67 11.87 2.14
C ALA A 236 -7.81 11.46 3.35
N MET A 237 -8.39 10.86 4.37
CA MET A 237 -7.67 10.36 5.56
C MET A 237 -6.59 9.34 5.18
N LEU A 238 -6.79 8.52 4.15
CA LEU A 238 -5.78 7.54 3.70
C LEU A 238 -4.47 8.17 3.21
N LYS A 239 -4.49 9.44 2.78
CA LYS A 239 -3.28 10.14 2.33
C LYS A 239 -2.31 10.45 3.47
N ALA A 240 -2.82 10.61 4.68
CA ALA A 240 -2.04 10.90 5.88
C ALA A 240 -1.49 9.63 6.55
N VAL A 241 -1.98 8.45 6.17
CA VAL A 241 -1.57 7.18 6.77
C VAL A 241 -0.24 6.74 6.19
N PRO A 242 0.80 6.52 7.01
CA PRO A 242 2.04 5.90 6.53
C PRO A 242 1.74 4.48 6.05
N CYS A 243 2.07 4.17 4.79
CA CYS A 243 1.83 2.84 4.20
C CYS A 243 2.62 1.69 4.86
N LYS A 244 3.41 1.96 5.89
CA LYS A 244 4.25 1.00 6.60
C LYS A 244 3.88 1.02 8.08
N PHE A 245 2.96 0.17 8.45
CA PHE A 245 2.63 -0.06 9.85
C PHE A 245 3.57 -1.10 10.49
N LEU A 246 3.91 -2.13 9.74
CA LEU A 246 4.71 -3.29 10.16
C LEU A 246 5.93 -3.45 9.26
#